data_1d5a28d09ee83566d9873912c948cc99
#
_entry.id   1d5a28d09ee83566d9873912c948cc99
#
_cell.length_a   1.000
_cell.length_b   1.000
_cell.length_c   1.000
_cell.angle_alpha   90.00
_cell.angle_beta   90.00
_cell.angle_gamma   90.00
#
_symmetry.space_group_name_H-M   'P 1'
#
loop_
_entity.id
_entity.type
_entity.pdbx_description
1 polymer ?
#
loop_
_entity_poly.entity_id
_entity_poly.type
_entity_poly.pdbx_seq_one_letter_code
_entity_poly.pdbx_strand_id
1 'polypeptide(L)'
;MGLPMAINLLKKNYPLSAFSRTLSKAEPIKKFGGHVSNSIEEAVTNADVIITMLTDDSAVDTVMKDDKFLNNIKSKATVIDMSSVKPETAKFHSDNLKLKNINYLDAPVSGGTIGAEEASLAIMVGGEEEIFNENYEILNVIGNPTLVGPVTSGQVSKLANQIIVGLTIGAVAEAVTLCERAGANPKKMIKALTGGWADSKILQTHGLRMITKDFTPKGKTSTHLKDMNNILGCAKNFNVHLPISTLVKDMYNTLVKNGHGNEDHSSLYKEIERINKK
;
A
#
# COMPACT_ATOMS: atom_id res chain seq x y z
N MET A 1 -5.90 1.98 7.19
CA MET A 1 -4.49 1.58 7.41
C MET A 1 -3.92 2.27 8.66
N GLY A 2 -3.75 3.60 8.69
CA GLY A 2 -3.06 4.30 9.79
C GLY A 2 -3.63 4.08 11.19
N LEU A 3 -4.96 4.02 11.34
CA LEU A 3 -5.58 3.82 12.66
C LEU A 3 -5.16 2.51 13.34
N PRO A 4 -5.26 1.30 12.72
CA PRO A 4 -4.79 0.08 13.37
C PRO A 4 -3.26 0.09 13.63
N MET A 5 -2.46 0.70 12.77
CA MET A 5 -1.02 0.87 13.00
C MET A 5 -0.76 1.72 14.26
N ALA A 6 -1.45 2.86 14.40
CA ALA A 6 -1.37 3.72 15.58
C ALA A 6 -1.80 2.98 16.87
N ILE A 7 -2.87 2.18 16.81
CA ILE A 7 -3.32 1.37 17.95
C ILE A 7 -2.28 0.33 18.35
N ASN A 8 -1.60 -0.31 17.40
CA ASN A 8 -0.56 -1.29 17.70
C ASN A 8 0.66 -0.63 18.40
N LEU A 9 1.05 0.57 17.97
CA LEU A 9 2.09 1.34 18.65
C LEU A 9 1.69 1.70 20.09
N LEU A 10 0.46 2.18 20.29
CA LEU A 10 -0.06 2.48 21.64
C LEU A 10 -0.09 1.26 22.54
N LYS A 11 -0.51 0.09 22.04
CA LYS A 11 -0.48 -1.19 22.79
C LYS A 11 0.91 -1.62 23.20
N LYS A 12 1.93 -1.11 22.55
CA LYS A 12 3.36 -1.30 22.89
C LYS A 12 3.94 -0.14 23.71
N ASN A 13 3.08 0.72 24.25
CA ASN A 13 3.41 1.86 25.11
C ASN A 13 4.24 2.96 24.43
N TYR A 14 4.22 3.06 23.11
CA TYR A 14 4.77 4.24 22.45
C TYR A 14 3.83 5.44 22.66
N PRO A 15 4.32 6.57 23.21
CA PRO A 15 3.51 7.79 23.27
C PRO A 15 3.20 8.23 21.83
N LEU A 16 1.92 8.45 21.53
CA LEU A 16 1.49 8.73 20.16
C LEU A 16 0.47 9.85 20.11
N SER A 17 0.74 10.80 19.22
CA SER A 17 -0.18 11.84 18.77
C SER A 17 -0.58 11.58 17.32
N ALA A 18 -1.86 11.67 16.99
CA ALA A 18 -2.34 11.46 15.63
C ALA A 18 -3.19 12.62 15.13
N PHE A 19 -2.99 12.96 13.88
CA PHE A 19 -3.81 13.92 13.14
C PHE A 19 -4.47 13.26 11.93
N SER A 20 -5.70 13.63 11.67
CA SER A 20 -6.43 13.31 10.44
C SER A 20 -7.27 14.51 10.01
N ARG A 21 -7.37 14.79 8.69
CA ARG A 21 -8.27 15.82 8.15
C ARG A 21 -9.72 15.65 8.64
N THR A 22 -10.15 14.44 8.91
CA THR A 22 -11.40 14.11 9.56
C THR A 22 -11.09 13.64 10.97
N LEU A 23 -11.11 14.54 11.96
CA LEU A 23 -10.70 14.27 13.34
C LEU A 23 -11.38 13.04 13.94
N SER A 24 -12.66 12.81 13.64
CA SER A 24 -13.39 11.64 14.11
C SER A 24 -12.77 10.29 13.73
N LYS A 25 -11.96 10.25 12.67
CA LYS A 25 -11.22 9.04 12.29
C LYS A 25 -10.02 8.75 13.19
N ALA A 26 -9.49 9.74 13.88
CA ALA A 26 -8.41 9.58 14.86
C ALA A 26 -8.93 9.32 16.28
N GLU A 27 -10.17 9.76 16.61
CA GLU A 27 -10.77 9.61 17.95
C GLU A 27 -10.60 8.22 18.59
N PRO A 28 -10.69 7.09 17.86
CA PRO A 28 -10.57 5.77 18.49
C PRO A 28 -9.24 5.54 19.24
N ILE A 29 -8.15 6.26 18.90
CA ILE A 29 -6.87 6.09 19.59
C ILE A 29 -6.92 6.52 21.06
N LYS A 30 -7.82 7.42 21.42
CA LYS A 30 -8.00 7.91 22.81
C LYS A 30 -8.29 6.76 23.79
N LYS A 31 -8.99 5.72 23.32
CA LYS A 31 -9.27 4.52 24.12
C LYS A 31 -8.02 3.72 24.50
N PHE A 32 -6.92 3.97 23.80
CA PHE A 32 -5.62 3.32 24.00
C PHE A 32 -4.58 4.29 24.57
N GLY A 33 -4.99 5.47 25.05
CA GLY A 33 -4.10 6.46 25.64
C GLY A 33 -3.42 7.39 24.63
N GLY A 34 -3.80 7.33 23.34
CA GLY A 34 -3.26 8.23 22.30
C GLY A 34 -3.88 9.62 22.35
N HIS A 35 -3.11 10.62 21.96
CA HIS A 35 -3.55 12.01 21.82
C HIS A 35 -4.05 12.28 20.39
N VAL A 36 -5.18 12.97 20.26
CA VAL A 36 -5.69 13.43 18.94
C VAL A 36 -5.35 14.90 18.80
N SER A 37 -4.44 15.20 17.88
CA SER A 37 -4.04 16.57 17.55
C SER A 37 -5.07 17.25 16.68
N ASN A 38 -5.26 18.55 16.89
CA ASN A 38 -6.20 19.38 16.11
C ASN A 38 -5.58 19.93 14.81
N SER A 39 -4.25 19.87 14.69
CA SER A 39 -3.52 20.34 13.52
C SER A 39 -2.30 19.48 13.24
N ILE A 40 -1.75 19.60 12.01
CA ILE A 40 -0.48 18.97 11.61
C ILE A 40 0.65 19.49 12.50
N GLU A 41 0.70 20.80 12.73
CA GLU A 41 1.66 21.49 13.57
C GLU A 41 1.73 20.88 14.99
N GLU A 42 0.58 20.74 15.65
CA GLU A 42 0.47 20.10 16.97
C GLU A 42 0.99 18.64 16.94
N ALA A 43 0.67 17.92 15.87
CA ALA A 43 1.03 16.50 15.77
C ALA A 43 2.54 16.28 15.65
N VAL A 44 3.28 17.20 15.03
CA VAL A 44 4.71 17.00 14.71
C VAL A 44 5.68 17.71 15.65
N THR A 45 5.23 18.73 16.42
CA THR A 45 6.10 19.65 17.16
C THR A 45 7.08 18.96 18.12
N ASN A 46 6.69 17.88 18.77
CA ASN A 46 7.55 17.17 19.73
C ASN A 46 7.87 15.73 19.32
N ALA A 47 7.54 15.37 18.08
CA ALA A 47 7.73 14.01 17.61
C ALA A 47 9.20 13.73 17.25
N ASP A 48 9.73 12.60 17.73
CA ASP A 48 11.03 12.09 17.29
C ASP A 48 10.87 11.29 15.99
N VAL A 49 9.72 10.62 15.84
CA VAL A 49 9.36 9.84 14.65
C VAL A 49 7.97 10.27 14.17
N ILE A 50 7.87 10.58 12.90
CA ILE A 50 6.63 11.00 12.24
C ILE A 50 6.28 9.97 11.18
N ILE A 51 5.15 9.29 11.33
CA ILE A 51 4.67 8.31 10.36
C ILE A 51 3.55 8.93 9.53
N THR A 52 3.73 8.96 8.21
CA THR A 52 2.66 9.33 7.28
C THR A 52 2.05 8.10 6.62
N MET A 53 0.71 8.03 6.57
CA MET A 53 -0.05 6.97 5.91
C MET A 53 -1.22 7.59 5.14
N LEU A 54 -0.94 8.05 3.95
CA LEU A 54 -1.79 8.88 3.10
C LEU A 54 -2.23 8.12 1.83
N THR A 55 -3.15 8.70 1.08
CA THR A 55 -3.83 8.00 -0.02
C THR A 55 -3.03 7.95 -1.32
N ASP A 56 -2.27 9.00 -1.63
CA ASP A 56 -1.61 9.22 -2.91
C ASP A 56 -0.56 10.33 -2.84
N ASP A 57 0.14 10.55 -3.96
CA ASP A 57 1.18 11.57 -4.11
C ASP A 57 0.69 12.97 -3.73
N SER A 58 -0.52 13.34 -4.17
CA SER A 58 -1.08 14.67 -3.89
C SER A 58 -1.32 14.90 -2.39
N ALA A 59 -1.78 13.87 -1.68
CA ALA A 59 -1.99 13.95 -0.25
C ALA A 59 -0.65 14.04 0.51
N VAL A 60 0.36 13.30 0.07
CA VAL A 60 1.73 13.39 0.64
C VAL A 60 2.33 14.76 0.37
N ASP A 61 2.23 15.26 -0.85
CA ASP A 61 2.67 16.60 -1.24
C ASP A 61 2.00 17.70 -0.39
N THR A 62 0.68 17.59 -0.18
CA THR A 62 -0.07 18.57 0.62
C THR A 62 0.45 18.64 2.06
N VAL A 63 0.81 17.49 2.65
CA VAL A 63 1.32 17.46 4.03
C VAL A 63 2.80 17.86 4.07
N MET A 64 3.64 17.26 3.25
CA MET A 64 5.10 17.43 3.35
C MET A 64 5.63 18.75 2.76
N LYS A 65 4.80 19.48 2.00
CA LYS A 65 5.12 20.83 1.52
C LYS A 65 4.49 21.93 2.39
N ASP A 66 3.66 21.59 3.37
CA ASP A 66 3.05 22.56 4.28
C ASP A 66 4.13 23.13 5.21
N ASP A 67 4.22 24.46 5.25
CA ASP A 67 5.16 25.19 6.14
C ASP A 67 4.93 24.84 7.62
N LYS A 68 3.68 24.56 8.01
CA LYS A 68 3.36 24.14 9.38
C LYS A 68 3.93 22.75 9.70
N PHE A 69 4.00 21.87 8.71
CA PHE A 69 4.68 20.59 8.86
C PHE A 69 6.20 20.81 8.95
N LEU A 70 6.78 21.43 7.93
CA LEU A 70 8.24 21.55 7.77
C LEU A 70 8.93 22.38 8.85
N ASN A 71 8.29 23.43 9.39
CA ASN A 71 8.90 24.36 10.34
C ASN A 71 8.70 23.91 11.80
N ASN A 72 7.87 22.92 12.07
CA ASN A 72 7.61 22.43 13.41
C ASN A 72 8.23 21.05 13.70
N ILE A 73 8.86 20.42 12.71
CA ILE A 73 9.59 19.15 12.92
C ILE A 73 10.92 19.44 13.62
N LYS A 74 11.24 18.65 14.63
CA LYS A 74 12.56 18.74 15.28
C LYS A 74 13.68 18.38 14.30
N SER A 75 14.80 19.09 14.41
CA SER A 75 16.05 18.64 13.79
C SER A 75 16.39 17.21 14.24
N LYS A 76 16.85 16.37 13.32
CA LYS A 76 17.15 14.94 13.49
C LYS A 76 15.94 14.03 13.73
N ALA A 77 14.70 14.54 13.72
CA ALA A 77 13.53 13.65 13.69
C ALA A 77 13.54 12.81 12.40
N THR A 78 12.88 11.65 12.45
CA THR A 78 12.71 10.78 11.29
C THR A 78 11.28 10.83 10.76
N VAL A 79 11.12 11.16 9.49
CA VAL A 79 9.86 11.00 8.76
C VAL A 79 9.86 9.65 8.07
N ILE A 80 8.88 8.81 8.39
CA ILE A 80 8.67 7.49 7.79
C ILE A 80 7.40 7.56 6.93
N ASP A 81 7.56 7.64 5.61
CA ASP A 81 6.40 7.66 4.71
C ASP A 81 5.97 6.23 4.33
N MET A 82 4.88 5.78 4.93
CA MET A 82 4.29 4.47 4.66
C MET A 82 3.21 4.52 3.56
N SER A 83 3.04 5.68 2.93
CA SER A 83 2.15 5.86 1.78
C SER A 83 2.71 5.18 0.53
N SER A 84 1.83 4.80 -0.40
CA SER A 84 2.23 4.29 -1.72
C SER A 84 2.22 5.45 -2.73
N VAL A 85 3.39 5.96 -3.02
CA VAL A 85 3.64 7.10 -3.92
C VAL A 85 4.64 6.71 -5.02
N LYS A 86 4.88 7.63 -5.95
CA LYS A 86 5.92 7.44 -6.96
C LYS A 86 7.32 7.54 -6.31
N PRO A 87 8.32 6.79 -6.83
CA PRO A 87 9.70 6.94 -6.37
C PRO A 87 10.23 8.38 -6.44
N GLU A 88 9.82 9.14 -7.48
CA GLU A 88 10.20 10.54 -7.66
C GLU A 88 9.65 11.43 -6.54
N THR A 89 8.41 11.18 -6.09
CA THR A 89 7.79 11.89 -4.97
C THR A 89 8.56 11.63 -3.67
N ALA A 90 8.90 10.36 -3.38
CA ALA A 90 9.72 10.01 -2.22
C ALA A 90 11.10 10.67 -2.25
N LYS A 91 11.76 10.66 -3.42
CA LYS A 91 13.05 11.31 -3.60
C LYS A 91 12.98 12.81 -3.35
N PHE A 92 11.97 13.49 -3.92
CA PHE A 92 11.76 14.92 -3.74
C PHE A 92 11.58 15.30 -2.25
N HIS A 93 10.76 14.55 -1.52
CA HIS A 93 10.55 14.83 -0.10
C HIS A 93 11.76 14.51 0.75
N SER A 94 12.48 13.43 0.46
CA SER A 94 13.74 13.10 1.13
C SER A 94 14.78 14.25 0.98
N ASP A 95 14.95 14.76 -0.25
CA ASP A 95 15.90 15.83 -0.51
C ASP A 95 15.54 17.11 0.24
N ASN A 96 14.25 17.48 0.26
CA ASN A 96 13.78 18.67 0.98
C ASN A 96 13.91 18.55 2.51
N LEU A 97 13.61 17.39 3.08
CA LEU A 97 13.74 17.13 4.51
C LEU A 97 15.23 17.13 4.94
N LYS A 98 16.10 16.60 4.11
CA LYS A 98 17.55 16.59 4.34
C LYS A 98 18.13 18.02 4.45
N LEU A 99 17.62 18.99 3.69
CA LEU A 99 18.02 20.40 3.79
C LEU A 99 17.67 21.02 5.15
N LYS A 100 16.71 20.42 5.87
CA LYS A 100 16.30 20.83 7.23
C LYS A 100 16.88 19.92 8.32
N ASN A 101 17.84 19.06 7.98
CA ASN A 101 18.44 18.08 8.91
C ASN A 101 17.38 17.15 9.53
N ILE A 102 16.43 16.69 8.72
CA ILE A 102 15.37 15.73 9.07
C ILE A 102 15.63 14.44 8.27
N ASN A 103 15.60 13.29 8.96
CA ASN A 103 15.78 11.98 8.35
C ASN A 103 14.52 11.54 7.61
N TYR A 104 14.68 10.68 6.59
CA TYR A 104 13.57 10.18 5.82
C TYR A 104 13.73 8.70 5.46
N LEU A 105 12.65 7.93 5.61
CA LEU A 105 12.51 6.58 5.11
C LEU A 105 11.23 6.49 4.26
N ASP A 106 11.32 5.95 3.05
CA ASP A 106 10.14 5.50 2.31
C ASP A 106 9.85 4.05 2.71
N ALA A 107 8.69 3.81 3.28
CA ALA A 107 8.36 2.53 3.91
C ALA A 107 6.95 2.02 3.54
N PRO A 108 6.60 1.94 2.25
CA PRO A 108 5.29 1.45 1.83
C PRO A 108 5.05 0.03 2.29
N VAL A 109 3.76 -0.33 2.43
CA VAL A 109 3.33 -1.57 3.07
C VAL A 109 2.48 -2.46 2.17
N SER A 110 2.48 -3.74 2.49
CA SER A 110 1.58 -4.75 1.90
C SER A 110 0.98 -5.62 3.00
N GLY A 111 -0.33 -5.94 2.88
CA GLY A 111 -1.09 -6.74 3.85
C GLY A 111 -2.51 -6.25 4.09
N GLY A 112 -2.84 -5.05 3.60
CA GLY A 112 -4.16 -4.43 3.74
C GLY A 112 -4.52 -4.10 5.20
N THR A 113 -5.80 -3.82 5.45
CA THR A 113 -6.30 -3.52 6.81
C THR A 113 -6.10 -4.68 7.77
N ILE A 114 -6.27 -5.91 7.32
CA ILE A 114 -6.08 -7.11 8.14
C ILE A 114 -4.62 -7.17 8.63
N GLY A 115 -3.64 -7.06 7.72
CA GLY A 115 -2.24 -7.04 8.11
C GLY A 115 -1.87 -5.88 9.04
N ALA A 116 -2.53 -4.72 8.89
CA ALA A 116 -2.33 -3.60 9.79
C ALA A 116 -2.92 -3.84 11.20
N GLU A 117 -4.05 -4.53 11.30
CA GLU A 117 -4.69 -4.92 12.57
C GLU A 117 -3.88 -6.00 13.30
N GLU A 118 -3.37 -6.97 12.55
CA GLU A 118 -2.58 -8.10 13.06
C GLU A 118 -1.09 -7.76 13.29
N ALA A 119 -0.65 -6.54 12.97
CA ALA A 119 0.77 -6.15 13.00
C ALA A 119 1.66 -7.07 12.15
N SER A 120 1.14 -7.51 11.00
CA SER A 120 1.78 -8.47 10.10
C SER A 120 2.07 -7.89 8.70
N LEU A 121 2.11 -6.56 8.59
CA LEU A 121 2.41 -5.89 7.33
C LEU A 121 3.82 -6.25 6.83
N ALA A 122 3.97 -6.56 5.56
CA ALA A 122 5.28 -6.49 4.91
C ALA A 122 5.61 -5.00 4.69
N ILE A 123 6.74 -4.54 5.22
CA ILE A 123 7.19 -3.15 5.15
C ILE A 123 8.47 -3.10 4.31
N MET A 124 8.41 -2.46 3.16
CA MET A 124 9.54 -2.33 2.24
C MET A 124 10.22 -0.99 2.47
N VAL A 125 11.38 -0.99 3.14
CA VAL A 125 12.03 0.25 3.58
C VAL A 125 13.14 0.65 2.63
N GLY A 126 13.11 1.90 2.17
CA GLY A 126 14.21 2.57 1.47
C GLY A 126 14.76 3.71 2.32
N GLY A 127 16.09 3.79 2.44
CA GLY A 127 16.76 4.83 3.20
C GLY A 127 18.16 4.47 3.65
N GLU A 128 18.74 5.28 4.52
CA GLU A 128 20.04 5.03 5.12
C GLU A 128 19.93 3.91 6.18
N GLU A 129 20.90 2.98 6.20
CA GLU A 129 20.87 1.81 7.09
C GLU A 129 20.90 2.20 8.56
N GLU A 130 21.65 3.23 8.93
CA GLU A 130 21.72 3.76 10.30
C GLU A 130 20.33 4.23 10.76
N ILE A 131 19.65 5.02 9.93
CA ILE A 131 18.28 5.54 10.21
C ILE A 131 17.27 4.40 10.29
N PHE A 132 17.39 3.39 9.41
CA PHE A 132 16.54 2.20 9.48
C PHE A 132 16.72 1.47 10.81
N ASN A 133 17.98 1.23 11.24
CA ASN A 133 18.27 0.52 12.46
C ASN A 133 17.78 1.26 13.71
N GLU A 134 17.90 2.58 13.76
CA GLU A 134 17.36 3.43 14.84
C GLU A 134 15.82 3.31 14.96
N ASN A 135 15.12 3.07 13.83
CA ASN A 135 13.66 3.01 13.80
C ASN A 135 13.12 1.57 13.68
N TYR A 136 13.97 0.56 13.70
CA TYR A 136 13.60 -0.84 13.48
C TYR A 136 12.51 -1.30 14.46
N GLU A 137 12.68 -1.03 15.75
CA GLU A 137 11.74 -1.47 16.79
C GLU A 137 10.34 -0.88 16.60
N ILE A 138 10.23 0.41 16.19
CA ILE A 138 8.95 1.06 15.90
C ILE A 138 8.29 0.39 14.68
N LEU A 139 9.05 0.15 13.63
CA LEU A 139 8.56 -0.51 12.42
C LEU A 139 8.14 -1.96 12.69
N ASN A 140 8.89 -2.68 13.52
CA ASN A 140 8.62 -4.06 13.90
C ASN A 140 7.34 -4.24 14.73
N VAL A 141 6.87 -3.20 15.40
CA VAL A 141 5.56 -3.19 16.06
C VAL A 141 4.40 -3.18 15.06
N ILE A 142 4.64 -2.67 13.87
CA ILE A 142 3.60 -2.49 12.83
C ILE A 142 3.60 -3.68 11.85
N GLY A 143 4.74 -4.34 11.69
CA GLY A 143 4.87 -5.45 10.75
C GLY A 143 6.32 -5.97 10.66
N ASN A 144 6.67 -6.49 9.50
CA ASN A 144 7.98 -7.07 9.21
C ASN A 144 8.77 -6.12 8.30
N PRO A 145 9.62 -5.23 8.85
CA PRO A 145 10.39 -4.29 8.07
C PRO A 145 11.60 -4.97 7.41
N THR A 146 11.84 -4.62 6.16
CA THR A 146 13.04 -5.03 5.41
C THR A 146 13.62 -3.82 4.70
N LEU A 147 14.88 -3.49 5.01
CA LEU A 147 15.63 -2.49 4.25
C LEU A 147 16.00 -3.08 2.89
N VAL A 148 15.50 -2.45 1.82
CA VAL A 148 15.67 -2.97 0.45
C VAL A 148 16.64 -2.15 -0.39
N GLY A 149 17.17 -1.06 0.16
CA GLY A 149 18.15 -0.21 -0.49
C GLY A 149 18.04 1.27 -0.11
N PRO A 150 18.67 2.17 -0.84
CA PRO A 150 18.63 3.60 -0.56
C PRO A 150 17.19 4.16 -0.73
N VAL A 151 17.01 5.43 -0.37
CA VAL A 151 15.74 6.16 -0.58
C VAL A 151 15.18 5.90 -1.98
N THR A 152 13.89 5.69 -2.07
CA THR A 152 13.07 5.24 -3.22
C THR A 152 12.97 3.73 -3.42
N SER A 153 13.89 2.94 -2.86
CA SER A 153 13.87 1.48 -3.03
C SER A 153 12.65 0.82 -2.41
N GLY A 154 12.12 1.38 -1.33
CA GLY A 154 10.85 0.93 -0.74
C GLY A 154 9.69 1.10 -1.73
N GLN A 155 9.57 2.27 -2.35
CA GLN A 155 8.53 2.53 -3.35
C GLN A 155 8.71 1.65 -4.61
N VAL A 156 9.92 1.47 -5.12
CA VAL A 156 10.21 0.56 -6.24
C VAL A 156 9.80 -0.88 -5.87
N SER A 157 10.13 -1.34 -4.65
CA SER A 157 9.71 -2.65 -4.15
C SER A 157 8.19 -2.78 -4.03
N LYS A 158 7.51 -1.69 -3.65
CA LYS A 158 6.04 -1.64 -3.65
C LYS A 158 5.48 -1.75 -5.06
N LEU A 159 6.07 -1.10 -6.05
CA LEU A 159 5.68 -1.26 -7.45
C LEU A 159 5.86 -2.72 -7.91
N ALA A 160 6.97 -3.37 -7.57
CA ALA A 160 7.19 -4.78 -7.86
C ALA A 160 6.14 -5.69 -7.19
N ASN A 161 5.80 -5.42 -5.90
CA ASN A 161 4.70 -6.10 -5.24
C ASN A 161 3.37 -5.94 -6.01
N GLN A 162 3.05 -4.72 -6.48
CA GLN A 162 1.80 -4.45 -7.19
C GLN A 162 1.77 -5.09 -8.59
N ILE A 163 2.93 -5.24 -9.26
CA ILE A 163 3.05 -6.08 -10.47
C ILE A 163 2.57 -7.51 -10.15
N ILE A 164 3.20 -8.15 -9.17
CA ILE A 164 2.91 -9.54 -8.79
C ILE A 164 1.45 -9.69 -8.42
N VAL A 165 0.91 -8.78 -7.59
CA VAL A 165 -0.50 -8.80 -7.17
C VAL A 165 -1.43 -8.68 -8.38
N GLY A 166 -1.25 -7.67 -9.24
CA GLY A 166 -2.13 -7.42 -10.37
C GLY A 166 -2.12 -8.53 -11.41
N LEU A 167 -0.93 -9.02 -11.74
CA LEU A 167 -0.78 -10.10 -12.72
C LEU A 167 -1.35 -11.42 -12.18
N THR A 168 -1.12 -11.72 -10.90
CA THR A 168 -1.67 -12.93 -10.28
C THR A 168 -3.20 -12.87 -10.20
N ILE A 169 -3.80 -11.71 -9.93
CA ILE A 169 -5.26 -11.54 -9.99
C ILE A 169 -5.77 -11.86 -11.40
N GLY A 170 -5.09 -11.37 -12.44
CA GLY A 170 -5.43 -11.68 -13.83
C GLY A 170 -5.34 -13.19 -14.12
N ALA A 171 -4.24 -13.83 -13.76
CA ALA A 171 -4.03 -15.25 -13.94
C ALA A 171 -5.10 -16.10 -13.22
N VAL A 172 -5.45 -15.71 -11.98
CA VAL A 172 -6.51 -16.40 -11.20
C VAL A 172 -7.88 -16.22 -11.87
N ALA A 173 -8.16 -15.03 -12.41
CA ALA A 173 -9.40 -14.76 -13.13
C ALA A 173 -9.55 -15.66 -14.39
N GLU A 174 -8.47 -15.81 -15.15
CA GLU A 174 -8.45 -16.71 -16.31
C GLU A 174 -8.61 -18.18 -15.89
N ALA A 175 -7.89 -18.62 -14.84
CA ALA A 175 -7.99 -20.00 -14.33
C ALA A 175 -9.39 -20.35 -13.83
N VAL A 176 -10.04 -19.46 -13.09
CA VAL A 176 -11.43 -19.64 -12.63
C VAL A 176 -12.37 -19.72 -13.83
N THR A 177 -12.26 -18.78 -14.80
CA THR A 177 -13.10 -18.76 -16.00
C THR A 177 -12.92 -20.03 -16.83
N LEU A 178 -11.69 -20.50 -17.03
CA LEU A 178 -11.41 -21.74 -17.75
C LEU A 178 -12.06 -22.95 -17.07
N CYS A 179 -11.90 -23.08 -15.75
CA CYS A 179 -12.50 -24.16 -14.97
C CYS A 179 -14.03 -24.17 -15.09
N GLU A 180 -14.68 -23.01 -14.94
CA GLU A 180 -16.13 -22.90 -15.07
C GLU A 180 -16.63 -23.31 -16.47
N ARG A 181 -15.95 -22.84 -17.53
CA ARG A 181 -16.31 -23.15 -18.92
C ARG A 181 -16.07 -24.60 -19.29
N ALA A 182 -15.04 -25.22 -18.70
CA ALA A 182 -14.73 -26.64 -18.89
C ALA A 182 -15.60 -27.60 -18.02
N GLY A 183 -16.51 -27.05 -17.20
CA GLY A 183 -17.35 -27.86 -16.30
C GLY A 183 -16.64 -28.38 -15.04
N ALA A 184 -15.41 -27.92 -14.78
CA ALA A 184 -14.71 -28.21 -13.54
C ALA A 184 -15.21 -27.32 -12.39
N ASN A 185 -15.14 -27.81 -11.15
CA ASN A 185 -15.55 -27.03 -10.00
C ASN A 185 -14.40 -26.09 -9.55
N PRO A 186 -14.52 -24.75 -9.70
CA PRO A 186 -13.41 -23.83 -9.41
C PRO A 186 -13.05 -23.77 -7.93
N LYS A 187 -14.01 -24.01 -7.01
CA LYS A 187 -13.72 -24.09 -5.57
C LYS A 187 -12.87 -25.33 -5.23
N LYS A 188 -13.16 -26.47 -5.88
CA LYS A 188 -12.34 -27.68 -5.73
C LYS A 188 -10.97 -27.51 -6.39
N MET A 189 -10.89 -26.76 -7.49
CA MET A 189 -9.63 -26.43 -8.16
C MET A 189 -8.74 -25.62 -7.21
N ILE A 190 -9.23 -24.53 -6.59
CA ILE A 190 -8.45 -23.75 -5.61
C ILE A 190 -7.93 -24.67 -4.50
N LYS A 191 -8.79 -25.52 -3.93
CA LYS A 191 -8.38 -26.48 -2.88
C LYS A 191 -7.28 -27.43 -3.36
N ALA A 192 -7.36 -27.91 -4.59
CA ALA A 192 -6.37 -28.83 -5.15
C ALA A 192 -5.02 -28.17 -5.43
N LEU A 193 -5.00 -26.86 -5.68
CA LEU A 193 -3.77 -26.09 -5.93
C LEU A 193 -3.11 -25.57 -4.65
N THR A 194 -3.84 -25.57 -3.52
CA THR A 194 -3.33 -25.10 -2.22
C THR A 194 -2.12 -25.94 -1.79
N GLY A 195 -1.01 -25.26 -1.44
CA GLY A 195 0.26 -25.89 -1.08
C GLY A 195 1.14 -26.28 -2.27
N GLY A 196 0.66 -26.14 -3.51
CA GLY A 196 1.44 -26.37 -4.73
C GLY A 196 2.09 -25.07 -5.25
N TRP A 197 2.83 -25.17 -6.36
CA TRP A 197 3.54 -24.02 -6.96
C TRP A 197 2.63 -22.87 -7.40
N ALA A 198 1.38 -23.12 -7.72
CA ALA A 198 0.40 -22.12 -8.12
C ALA A 198 -0.30 -21.46 -6.92
N ASP A 199 -0.04 -21.95 -5.71
CA ASP A 199 -0.67 -21.41 -4.50
C ASP A 199 -0.20 -20.00 -4.21
N SER A 200 -1.13 -19.16 -3.76
CA SER A 200 -0.84 -17.83 -3.29
C SER A 200 -1.99 -17.30 -2.42
N LYS A 201 -1.70 -16.35 -1.54
CA LYS A 201 -2.74 -15.64 -0.80
C LYS A 201 -3.78 -15.01 -1.74
N ILE A 202 -3.36 -14.62 -2.94
CA ILE A 202 -4.23 -14.07 -4.00
C ILE A 202 -5.16 -15.17 -4.55
N LEU A 203 -4.64 -16.34 -4.91
CA LEU A 203 -5.44 -17.46 -5.37
C LEU A 203 -6.52 -17.81 -4.34
N GLN A 204 -6.14 -17.99 -3.09
CA GLN A 204 -7.04 -18.38 -2.01
C GLN A 204 -8.10 -17.32 -1.71
N THR A 205 -7.71 -16.04 -1.65
CA THR A 205 -8.62 -14.94 -1.27
C THR A 205 -9.43 -14.43 -2.45
N HIS A 206 -8.77 -14.01 -3.52
CA HIS A 206 -9.45 -13.39 -4.67
C HIS A 206 -10.12 -14.44 -5.57
N GLY A 207 -9.57 -15.63 -5.68
CA GLY A 207 -10.23 -16.73 -6.40
C GLY A 207 -11.59 -17.07 -5.78
N LEU A 208 -11.69 -17.15 -4.43
CA LEU A 208 -12.98 -17.34 -3.76
C LEU A 208 -13.94 -16.17 -4.01
N ARG A 209 -13.46 -14.93 -3.98
CA ARG A 209 -14.28 -13.73 -4.26
C ARG A 209 -14.82 -13.74 -5.70
N MET A 210 -14.02 -14.16 -6.67
CA MET A 210 -14.45 -14.34 -8.07
C MET A 210 -15.57 -15.37 -8.19
N ILE A 211 -15.41 -16.52 -7.56
CA ILE A 211 -16.41 -17.60 -7.55
C ILE A 211 -17.72 -17.16 -6.89
N THR A 212 -17.64 -16.46 -5.76
CA THR A 212 -18.82 -15.98 -5.02
C THR A 212 -19.37 -14.65 -5.56
N LYS A 213 -18.71 -14.05 -6.56
CA LYS A 213 -19.05 -12.72 -7.11
C LYS A 213 -19.10 -11.63 -6.03
N ASP A 214 -18.34 -11.77 -4.95
CA ASP A 214 -18.20 -10.75 -3.90
C ASP A 214 -17.08 -9.76 -4.25
N PHE A 215 -17.45 -8.63 -4.81
CA PHE A 215 -16.53 -7.55 -5.16
C PHE A 215 -16.66 -6.35 -4.23
N THR A 216 -17.12 -6.55 -3.00
CA THR A 216 -17.09 -5.54 -1.93
C THR A 216 -15.66 -5.05 -1.72
N PRO A 217 -15.37 -3.74 -1.83
CA PRO A 217 -14.00 -3.24 -1.93
C PRO A 217 -13.20 -3.42 -0.65
N LYS A 218 -12.09 -4.15 -0.75
CA LYS A 218 -10.98 -4.17 0.22
C LYS A 218 -9.73 -3.50 -0.36
N GLY A 219 -9.55 -3.59 -1.68
CA GLY A 219 -8.61 -2.83 -2.48
C GLY A 219 -9.32 -2.39 -3.76
N LYS A 220 -9.57 -1.08 -3.93
CA LYS A 220 -10.33 -0.57 -5.07
C LYS A 220 -9.63 -0.81 -6.41
N THR A 221 -10.40 -1.17 -7.42
CA THR A 221 -9.96 -1.29 -8.83
C THR A 221 -9.30 -0.01 -9.33
N SER A 222 -9.86 1.17 -9.02
CA SER A 222 -9.27 2.47 -9.40
C SER A 222 -7.91 2.72 -8.74
N THR A 223 -7.72 2.29 -7.49
CA THR A 223 -6.44 2.38 -6.80
C THR A 223 -5.40 1.46 -7.46
N HIS A 224 -5.81 0.22 -7.81
CA HIS A 224 -4.89 -0.71 -8.49
C HIS A 224 -4.53 -0.21 -9.89
N LEU A 225 -5.46 0.40 -10.64
CA LEU A 225 -5.16 1.05 -11.92
C LEU A 225 -4.15 2.20 -11.74
N LYS A 226 -4.28 3.02 -10.69
CA LYS A 226 -3.27 4.04 -10.34
C LYS A 226 -1.90 3.40 -10.13
N ASP A 227 -1.83 2.31 -9.39
CA ASP A 227 -0.57 1.60 -9.13
C ASP A 227 0.03 1.05 -10.43
N MET A 228 -0.77 0.46 -11.32
CA MET A 228 -0.30 -0.02 -12.63
C MET A 228 0.23 1.13 -13.51
N ASN A 229 -0.40 2.31 -13.47
CA ASN A 229 0.13 3.48 -14.16
C ASN A 229 1.46 3.96 -13.57
N ASN A 230 1.62 3.95 -12.25
CA ASN A 230 2.88 4.28 -11.59
C ASN A 230 3.99 3.28 -11.95
N ILE A 231 3.66 1.98 -12.03
CA ILE A 231 4.58 0.92 -12.48
C ILE A 231 5.12 1.22 -13.87
N LEU A 232 4.24 1.48 -14.84
CA LEU A 232 4.65 1.74 -16.22
C LEU A 232 5.40 3.07 -16.38
N GLY A 233 5.03 4.09 -15.58
CA GLY A 233 5.78 5.34 -15.50
C GLY A 233 7.20 5.12 -14.99
N CYS A 234 7.36 4.41 -13.89
CA CYS A 234 8.66 4.05 -13.32
C CYS A 234 9.50 3.21 -14.29
N ALA A 235 8.90 2.18 -14.89
CA ALA A 235 9.58 1.31 -15.87
C ALA A 235 10.14 2.12 -17.07
N LYS A 236 9.39 3.11 -17.54
CA LYS A 236 9.84 4.01 -18.63
C LYS A 236 11.09 4.80 -18.23
N ASN A 237 11.20 5.27 -16.99
CA ASN A 237 12.35 6.03 -16.50
C ASN A 237 13.64 5.17 -16.47
N PHE A 238 13.50 3.86 -16.35
CA PHE A 238 14.60 2.89 -16.34
C PHE A 238 14.76 2.14 -17.66
N ASN A 239 14.03 2.51 -18.73
CA ASN A 239 14.03 1.82 -20.03
C ASN A 239 13.68 0.32 -19.92
N VAL A 240 12.77 -0.04 -19.02
CA VAL A 240 12.29 -1.40 -18.83
C VAL A 240 10.95 -1.59 -19.53
N HIS A 241 10.82 -2.63 -20.36
CA HIS A 241 9.56 -3.00 -21.00
C HIS A 241 8.83 -4.07 -20.18
N LEU A 242 7.57 -3.81 -19.84
CA LEU A 242 6.71 -4.68 -19.02
C LEU A 242 5.43 -5.05 -19.80
N PRO A 243 5.52 -5.98 -20.78
CA PRO A 243 4.40 -6.29 -21.68
C PRO A 243 3.18 -6.86 -20.95
N ILE A 244 3.37 -7.77 -19.97
CA ILE A 244 2.27 -8.38 -19.21
C ILE A 244 1.59 -7.32 -18.32
N SER A 245 2.37 -6.45 -17.65
CA SER A 245 1.83 -5.35 -16.86
C SER A 245 1.04 -4.37 -17.71
N THR A 246 1.47 -4.11 -18.96
CA THR A 246 0.75 -3.25 -19.91
C THR A 246 -0.63 -3.85 -20.24
N LEU A 247 -0.68 -5.13 -20.57
CA LEU A 247 -1.94 -5.83 -20.85
C LEU A 247 -2.91 -5.76 -19.65
N VAL A 248 -2.43 -6.11 -18.46
CA VAL A 248 -3.26 -6.10 -17.25
C VAL A 248 -3.72 -4.68 -16.90
N LYS A 249 -2.86 -3.66 -17.06
CA LYS A 249 -3.25 -2.25 -16.91
C LYS A 249 -4.39 -1.86 -17.85
N ASP A 250 -4.34 -2.28 -19.12
CA ASP A 250 -5.39 -1.97 -20.10
C ASP A 250 -6.72 -2.65 -19.73
N MET A 251 -6.68 -3.86 -19.20
CA MET A 251 -7.86 -4.55 -18.67
C MET A 251 -8.47 -3.81 -17.47
N TYR A 252 -7.66 -3.38 -16.50
CA TYR A 252 -8.13 -2.54 -15.39
C TYR A 252 -8.71 -1.21 -15.86
N ASN A 253 -8.08 -0.57 -16.87
CA ASN A 253 -8.58 0.67 -17.44
C ASN A 253 -9.97 0.49 -18.08
N THR A 254 -10.17 -0.60 -18.81
CA THR A 254 -11.48 -0.96 -19.40
C THR A 254 -12.51 -1.19 -18.29
N LEU A 255 -12.15 -1.91 -17.23
CA LEU A 255 -13.03 -2.18 -16.09
C LEU A 255 -13.47 -0.89 -15.38
N VAL A 256 -12.54 0.06 -15.16
CA VAL A 256 -12.85 1.38 -14.56
C VAL A 256 -13.76 2.19 -15.47
N LYS A 257 -13.50 2.22 -16.79
CA LYS A 257 -14.36 2.90 -17.79
C LYS A 257 -15.78 2.34 -17.80
N ASN A 258 -15.94 1.07 -17.51
CA ASN A 258 -17.25 0.39 -17.44
C ASN A 258 -17.95 0.58 -16.06
N GLY A 259 -17.47 1.47 -15.20
CA GLY A 259 -18.10 1.83 -13.92
C GLY A 259 -17.70 0.99 -12.71
N HIS A 260 -16.77 0.05 -12.85
CA HIS A 260 -16.34 -0.86 -11.78
C HIS A 260 -15.16 -0.33 -10.92
N GLY A 261 -14.83 0.96 -11.03
CA GLY A 261 -13.68 1.56 -10.34
C GLY A 261 -13.74 1.50 -8.81
N ASN A 262 -14.94 1.48 -8.23
CA ASN A 262 -15.14 1.40 -6.79
C ASN A 262 -15.26 -0.04 -6.25
N GLU A 263 -15.30 -1.04 -7.10
CA GLU A 263 -15.30 -2.44 -6.71
C GLU A 263 -13.89 -2.89 -6.29
N ASP A 264 -13.82 -4.06 -5.66
CA ASP A 264 -12.54 -4.71 -5.34
C ASP A 264 -11.76 -5.06 -6.62
N HIS A 265 -10.44 -4.99 -6.57
CA HIS A 265 -9.60 -5.25 -7.73
C HIS A 265 -9.69 -6.70 -8.24
N SER A 266 -10.21 -7.63 -7.46
CA SER A 266 -10.59 -8.98 -7.94
C SER A 266 -11.71 -8.95 -8.98
N SER A 267 -12.45 -7.82 -9.12
CA SER A 267 -13.43 -7.63 -10.18
C SER A 267 -12.84 -7.61 -11.60
N LEU A 268 -11.49 -7.68 -11.74
CA LEU A 268 -10.82 -7.95 -13.02
C LEU A 268 -11.39 -9.21 -13.70
N TYR A 269 -11.88 -10.16 -12.91
CA TYR A 269 -12.64 -11.31 -13.38
C TYR A 269 -13.82 -10.95 -14.31
N LYS A 270 -14.52 -9.82 -14.06
CA LYS A 270 -15.62 -9.35 -14.93
C LYS A 270 -15.14 -8.98 -16.33
N GLU A 271 -13.92 -8.48 -16.46
CA GLU A 271 -13.33 -8.18 -17.76
C GLU A 271 -13.00 -9.47 -18.51
N ILE A 272 -12.47 -10.49 -17.82
CA ILE A 272 -12.27 -11.82 -18.42
C ILE A 272 -13.62 -12.43 -18.84
N GLU A 273 -14.67 -12.34 -18.01
CA GLU A 273 -16.01 -12.78 -18.40
C GLU A 273 -16.51 -12.01 -19.64
N ARG A 274 -16.31 -10.67 -19.71
CA ARG A 274 -16.77 -9.83 -20.80
C ARG A 274 -16.17 -10.24 -22.15
N ILE A 275 -14.85 -10.43 -22.21
CA ILE A 275 -14.17 -10.81 -23.46
C ILE A 275 -14.46 -12.24 -23.89
N ASN A 276 -14.98 -13.08 -22.99
CA ASN A 276 -15.40 -14.46 -23.26
C ASN A 276 -16.93 -14.63 -23.45
N LYS A 277 -17.71 -13.54 -23.42
CA LYS A 277 -19.13 -13.59 -23.82
C LYS A 277 -19.19 -13.73 -25.33
N LYS A 278 -19.82 -14.82 -25.80
CA LYS A 278 -20.20 -14.98 -27.21
C LYS A 278 -21.43 -14.15 -27.52
#